data_5b66b9a356d6efdbbfcf882ef406cc1b
#
_entry.id   5b66b9a356d6efdbbfcf882ef406cc1b
#
_cell.length_a   1.000
_cell.length_b   1.000
_cell.length_c   1.000
_cell.angle_alpha   90.00
_cell.angle_beta   90.00
_cell.angle_gamma   90.00
#
_symmetry.space_group_name_H-M   'P 1'
#
loop_
_entity.id
_entity.type
_entity.pdbx_description
1 polymer ?
#
loop_
_entity_poly.entity_id
_entity_poly.type
_entity_poly.pdbx_seq_one_letter_code
_entity_poly.pdbx_strand_id
1 'polypeptide(L)'
;LGSTIAMAFDECPSSVADRDYVQKSVERTTRWLARCKKEMARLNSLSDTINKEQLLFGINQGAVYEDIRIEHAKEIAKMDLDGYAVGGLAVGETHEEMYRILDAVVPYLPQDKPTYLMGVGTPANILEGVDRGIDFFDCVYPSRNGRHGHVYTNHGKMNMFNAKYELDSRPIEEDCGCPACR
;
A
#
# COMPACT_ATOMS: atom_id res chain seq x y z
N LEU A 1 -0.08 -18.89 -9.81
CA LEU A 1 0.94 -18.86 -8.76
C LEU A 1 0.40 -19.21 -7.38
N GLY A 2 -0.91 -19.10 -7.10
CA GLY A 2 -1.53 -19.51 -5.84
C GLY A 2 -1.17 -18.63 -4.63
N SER A 3 -0.95 -17.32 -4.84
CA SER A 3 -0.76 -16.37 -3.73
C SER A 3 -1.98 -16.34 -2.81
N THR A 4 -1.79 -15.98 -1.54
CA THR A 4 -2.89 -15.84 -0.59
C THR A 4 -3.81 -14.68 -0.97
N ILE A 5 -3.22 -13.56 -1.40
CA ILE A 5 -3.94 -12.36 -1.84
C ILE A 5 -3.55 -12.06 -3.29
N ALA A 6 -4.55 -11.81 -4.13
CA ALA A 6 -4.38 -11.28 -5.47
C ALA A 6 -4.87 -9.84 -5.52
N MET A 7 -4.05 -8.95 -6.04
CA MET A 7 -4.46 -7.58 -6.34
C MET A 7 -5.16 -7.55 -7.69
N ALA A 8 -6.31 -6.88 -7.77
CA ALA A 8 -6.95 -6.64 -9.05
C ALA A 8 -6.08 -5.72 -9.92
N PHE A 9 -6.23 -5.81 -11.24
CA PHE A 9 -5.56 -4.88 -12.15
C PHE A 9 -6.14 -3.48 -11.99
N ASP A 10 -5.23 -2.51 -11.96
CA ASP A 10 -5.53 -1.09 -11.86
C ASP A 10 -4.70 -0.26 -12.84
N GLU A 11 -5.05 1.00 -12.98
CA GLU A 11 -4.22 2.00 -13.62
C GLU A 11 -3.90 3.10 -12.61
N CYS A 12 -2.60 3.31 -12.39
CA CYS A 12 -2.08 4.28 -11.45
C CYS A 12 -1.68 5.57 -12.20
N PRO A 13 -2.56 6.58 -12.28
CA PRO A 13 -2.21 7.87 -12.88
C PRO A 13 -1.21 8.63 -12.00
N SER A 14 -0.35 9.44 -12.64
CA SER A 14 0.55 10.35 -11.92
C SER A 14 -0.22 11.33 -11.06
N SER A 15 0.37 11.78 -9.94
CA SER A 15 -0.19 12.81 -9.06
C SER A 15 -0.46 14.14 -9.77
N VAL A 16 0.28 14.43 -10.86
CA VAL A 16 0.14 15.63 -11.69
C VAL A 16 -0.71 15.42 -12.96
N ALA A 17 -1.36 14.26 -13.11
CA ALA A 17 -2.21 14.00 -14.27
C ALA A 17 -3.45 14.90 -14.26
N ASP A 18 -3.92 15.28 -15.46
CA ASP A 18 -5.15 16.08 -15.56
C ASP A 18 -6.39 15.29 -15.12
N ARG A 19 -7.39 16.03 -14.65
CA ARG A 19 -8.59 15.48 -14.05
C ARG A 19 -9.38 14.54 -14.99
N ASP A 20 -9.51 14.92 -16.26
CA ASP A 20 -10.29 14.15 -17.23
C ASP A 20 -9.62 12.78 -17.52
N TYR A 21 -8.30 12.77 -17.57
CA TYR A 21 -7.55 11.53 -17.70
C TYR A 21 -7.71 10.66 -16.46
N VAL A 22 -7.60 11.24 -15.26
CA VAL A 22 -7.77 10.51 -13.99
C VAL A 22 -9.16 9.90 -13.89
N GLN A 23 -10.21 10.64 -14.27
CA GLN A 23 -11.58 10.11 -14.28
C GLN A 23 -11.70 8.87 -15.19
N LYS A 24 -11.19 8.93 -16.41
CA LYS A 24 -11.19 7.80 -17.34
C LYS A 24 -10.37 6.61 -16.87
N SER A 25 -9.26 6.89 -16.19
CA SER A 25 -8.39 5.89 -15.58
C SER A 25 -9.11 5.12 -14.46
N VAL A 26 -9.80 5.82 -13.60
CA VAL A 26 -10.60 5.25 -12.50
C VAL A 26 -11.73 4.38 -13.05
N GLU A 27 -12.48 4.85 -14.04
CA GLU A 27 -13.51 4.05 -14.71
C GLU A 27 -12.95 2.76 -15.36
N ARG A 28 -11.74 2.83 -15.91
CA ARG A 28 -11.02 1.66 -16.44
C ARG A 28 -10.67 0.68 -15.34
N THR A 29 -10.12 1.18 -14.23
CA THR A 29 -9.78 0.39 -13.05
C THR A 29 -11.00 -0.35 -12.50
N THR A 30 -12.14 0.33 -12.37
CA THR A 30 -13.42 -0.28 -11.96
C THR A 30 -13.84 -1.42 -12.89
N ARG A 31 -13.79 -1.20 -14.23
CA ARG A 31 -14.13 -2.24 -15.19
C ARG A 31 -13.19 -3.44 -15.12
N TRP A 32 -11.90 -3.21 -14.89
CA TRP A 32 -10.93 -4.27 -14.73
C TRP A 32 -11.16 -5.05 -13.43
N LEU A 33 -11.47 -4.38 -12.33
CA LEU A 33 -11.80 -5.03 -11.06
C LEU A 33 -13.00 -5.98 -11.22
N ALA A 34 -14.07 -5.53 -11.87
CA ALA A 34 -15.23 -6.38 -12.14
C ALA A 34 -14.87 -7.63 -12.96
N ARG A 35 -13.98 -7.49 -13.94
CA ARG A 35 -13.45 -8.63 -14.72
C ARG A 35 -12.58 -9.55 -13.87
N CYS A 36 -11.71 -9.01 -13.02
CA CYS A 36 -10.89 -9.79 -12.10
C CYS A 36 -11.75 -10.62 -11.15
N LYS A 37 -12.79 -10.03 -10.56
CA LYS A 37 -13.73 -10.73 -9.66
C LYS A 37 -14.43 -11.89 -10.40
N LYS A 38 -14.93 -11.64 -11.58
CA LYS A 38 -15.59 -12.67 -12.41
C LYS A 38 -14.63 -13.81 -12.78
N GLU A 39 -13.41 -13.47 -13.18
CA GLU A 39 -12.43 -14.47 -13.60
C GLU A 39 -11.91 -15.29 -12.39
N MET A 40 -11.71 -14.67 -11.23
CA MET A 40 -11.36 -15.39 -10.01
C MET A 40 -12.44 -16.41 -9.64
N ALA A 41 -13.72 -16.00 -9.65
CA ALA A 41 -14.82 -16.92 -9.38
C ALA A 41 -14.85 -18.10 -10.36
N ARG A 42 -14.61 -17.83 -11.65
CA ARG A 42 -14.51 -18.88 -12.69
C ARG A 42 -13.35 -19.83 -12.42
N LEU A 43 -12.15 -19.29 -12.13
CA LEU A 43 -10.97 -20.12 -11.85
C LEU A 43 -11.15 -20.95 -10.59
N ASN A 44 -11.71 -20.40 -9.52
CA ASN A 44 -11.94 -21.12 -8.27
C ASN A 44 -12.97 -22.26 -8.41
N SER A 45 -13.77 -22.28 -9.45
CA SER A 45 -14.68 -23.40 -9.77
C SER A 45 -13.99 -24.59 -10.45
N LEU A 46 -12.77 -24.43 -10.95
CA LEU A 46 -12.04 -25.48 -11.64
C LEU A 46 -11.40 -26.46 -10.64
N SER A 47 -11.30 -27.73 -11.03
CA SER A 47 -10.73 -28.77 -10.18
C SER A 47 -9.22 -28.61 -9.94
N ASP A 48 -8.50 -28.07 -10.90
CA ASP A 48 -7.04 -27.93 -10.96
C ASP A 48 -6.52 -26.58 -10.45
N THR A 49 -7.39 -25.73 -9.89
CA THR A 49 -6.96 -24.47 -9.26
C THR A 49 -6.08 -24.74 -8.04
N ILE A 50 -4.86 -24.14 -8.07
CA ILE A 50 -3.83 -24.34 -7.05
C ILE A 50 -4.29 -23.82 -5.67
N ASN A 51 -4.91 -22.64 -5.62
CA ASN A 51 -5.42 -22.04 -4.39
C ASN A 51 -6.84 -21.53 -4.61
N LYS A 52 -7.83 -22.25 -4.07
CA LYS A 52 -9.25 -21.89 -4.16
C LYS A 52 -9.69 -20.89 -3.09
N GLU A 53 -8.85 -20.65 -2.11
CA GLU A 53 -9.09 -19.71 -1.01
C GLU A 53 -8.34 -18.38 -1.21
N GLN A 54 -7.90 -18.10 -2.44
CA GLN A 54 -7.21 -16.87 -2.77
C GLN A 54 -8.16 -15.67 -2.60
N LEU A 55 -7.71 -14.68 -1.85
CA LEU A 55 -8.44 -13.44 -1.59
C LEU A 55 -8.22 -12.43 -2.73
N LEU A 56 -9.24 -11.62 -3.04
CA LEU A 56 -9.16 -10.56 -4.03
C LEU A 56 -9.26 -9.18 -3.37
N PHE A 57 -8.25 -8.36 -3.57
CA PHE A 57 -8.24 -6.96 -3.14
C PHE A 57 -8.47 -6.04 -4.34
N GLY A 58 -9.41 -5.09 -4.18
CA GLY A 58 -9.63 -3.98 -5.12
C GLY A 58 -8.76 -2.78 -4.75
N ILE A 59 -8.40 -1.97 -5.74
CA ILE A 59 -7.51 -0.82 -5.56
C ILE A 59 -8.27 0.47 -5.83
N ASN A 60 -8.36 1.34 -4.82
CA ASN A 60 -8.85 2.70 -4.98
C ASN A 60 -7.78 3.55 -5.68
N GLN A 61 -8.18 4.25 -6.74
CA GLN A 61 -7.36 5.17 -7.52
C GLN A 61 -8.07 6.52 -7.65
N GLY A 62 -7.36 7.56 -8.12
CA GLY A 62 -7.92 8.90 -8.33
C GLY A 62 -6.90 10.04 -8.18
N ALA A 63 -5.58 9.71 -8.25
CA ALA A 63 -4.49 10.67 -8.05
C ALA A 63 -4.70 11.48 -6.74
N VAL A 64 -4.63 12.81 -6.79
CA VAL A 64 -4.84 13.72 -5.63
C VAL A 64 -6.25 14.34 -5.60
N TYR A 65 -7.19 13.86 -6.42
CA TYR A 65 -8.55 14.37 -6.50
C TYR A 65 -9.46 13.64 -5.51
N GLU A 66 -9.76 14.27 -4.38
CA GLU A 66 -10.56 13.68 -3.29
C GLU A 66 -11.92 13.17 -3.75
N ASP A 67 -12.66 13.98 -4.50
CA ASP A 67 -13.99 13.63 -4.97
C ASP A 67 -14.01 12.41 -5.89
N ILE A 68 -13.04 12.30 -6.82
CA ILE A 68 -12.88 11.11 -7.68
C ILE A 68 -12.56 9.88 -6.82
N ARG A 69 -11.67 10.01 -5.84
CA ARG A 69 -11.30 8.92 -4.94
C ARG A 69 -12.46 8.47 -4.05
N ILE A 70 -13.22 9.41 -3.51
CA ILE A 70 -14.40 9.12 -2.68
C ILE A 70 -15.44 8.34 -3.49
N GLU A 71 -15.78 8.82 -4.69
CA GLU A 71 -16.74 8.13 -5.55
C GLU A 71 -16.24 6.75 -5.96
N HIS A 72 -14.97 6.61 -6.29
CA HIS A 72 -14.37 5.31 -6.59
C HIS A 72 -14.37 4.37 -5.37
N ALA A 73 -14.08 4.87 -4.16
CA ALA A 73 -14.15 4.07 -2.94
C ALA A 73 -15.57 3.52 -2.71
N LYS A 74 -16.59 4.37 -2.84
CA LYS A 74 -18.00 3.95 -2.77
C LYS A 74 -18.38 2.92 -3.83
N GLU A 75 -17.81 3.04 -5.03
CA GLU A 75 -18.10 2.11 -6.14
C GLU A 75 -17.47 0.74 -5.89
N ILE A 76 -16.19 0.68 -5.53
CA ILE A 76 -15.52 -0.59 -5.27
C ILE A 76 -16.03 -1.26 -3.98
N ALA A 77 -16.44 -0.50 -2.97
CA ALA A 77 -17.04 -1.03 -1.74
C ALA A 77 -18.32 -1.86 -2.03
N LYS A 78 -19.12 -1.47 -3.04
CA LYS A 78 -20.32 -2.23 -3.47
C LYS A 78 -20.00 -3.58 -4.09
N MET A 79 -18.75 -3.81 -4.46
CA MET A 79 -18.35 -5.06 -5.10
C MET A 79 -18.11 -6.21 -4.13
N ASP A 80 -18.17 -5.99 -2.83
CA ASP A 80 -17.97 -7.00 -1.78
C ASP A 80 -16.72 -7.85 -2.04
N LEU A 81 -15.57 -7.28 -1.76
CA LEU A 81 -14.26 -7.88 -1.93
C LEU A 81 -13.70 -8.39 -0.59
N ASP A 82 -12.63 -9.16 -0.64
CA ASP A 82 -11.96 -9.67 0.58
C ASP A 82 -11.12 -8.59 1.28
N GLY A 83 -10.72 -7.55 0.55
CA GLY A 83 -10.01 -6.39 1.09
C GLY A 83 -9.90 -5.26 0.07
N TYR A 84 -9.42 -4.13 0.52
CA TYR A 84 -9.33 -2.90 -0.26
C TYR A 84 -7.96 -2.26 -0.13
N ALA A 85 -7.42 -1.77 -1.23
CA ALA A 85 -6.16 -1.04 -1.21
C ALA A 85 -6.36 0.42 -1.61
N VAL A 86 -5.54 1.30 -1.08
CA VAL A 86 -5.37 2.66 -1.56
C VAL A 86 -4.06 2.71 -2.34
N GLY A 87 -4.17 2.80 -3.67
CA GLY A 87 -3.03 2.88 -4.58
C GLY A 87 -2.81 4.29 -5.11
N GLY A 88 -1.73 4.49 -5.88
CA GLY A 88 -1.42 5.76 -6.53
C GLY A 88 -1.13 6.91 -5.57
N LEU A 89 -0.59 6.60 -4.39
CA LEU A 89 0.02 7.53 -3.43
C LEU A 89 1.51 7.19 -3.29
N ALA A 90 2.29 8.09 -2.67
CA ALA A 90 3.76 8.03 -2.63
C ALA A 90 4.41 8.01 -4.04
N VAL A 91 3.79 8.71 -4.99
CA VAL A 91 4.23 8.82 -6.39
C VAL A 91 4.59 10.26 -6.80
N GLY A 92 4.86 11.13 -5.82
CA GLY A 92 5.32 12.50 -6.02
C GLY A 92 4.53 13.60 -5.28
N GLU A 93 3.43 13.26 -4.63
CA GLU A 93 2.71 14.17 -3.73
C GLU A 93 3.46 14.32 -2.39
N THR A 94 3.07 15.34 -1.62
CA THR A 94 3.57 15.55 -0.26
C THR A 94 2.94 14.56 0.74
N HIS A 95 3.57 14.39 1.91
CA HIS A 95 2.99 13.55 2.97
C HIS A 95 1.64 14.10 3.45
N GLU A 96 1.50 15.42 3.53
CA GLU A 96 0.25 16.09 3.91
C GLU A 96 -0.87 15.79 2.90
N GLU A 97 -0.56 15.82 1.61
CA GLU A 97 -1.53 15.46 0.56
C GLU A 97 -1.92 13.98 0.66
N MET A 98 -0.95 13.09 0.89
CA MET A 98 -1.22 11.68 1.09
C MET A 98 -2.16 11.46 2.29
N TYR A 99 -1.89 12.09 3.45
CA TYR A 99 -2.72 11.94 4.64
C TYR A 99 -4.12 12.52 4.44
N ARG A 100 -4.23 13.66 3.78
CA ARG A 100 -5.52 14.26 3.41
C ARG A 100 -6.37 13.32 2.54
N ILE A 101 -5.75 12.65 1.59
CA ILE A 101 -6.43 11.64 0.76
C ILE A 101 -6.86 10.43 1.58
N LEU A 102 -6.04 9.95 2.50
CA LEU A 102 -6.42 8.85 3.39
C LEU A 102 -7.62 9.22 4.26
N ASP A 103 -7.60 10.41 4.88
CA ASP A 103 -8.71 10.94 5.67
C ASP A 103 -10.01 11.03 4.86
N ALA A 104 -9.91 11.38 3.57
CA ALA A 104 -11.05 11.48 2.67
C ALA A 104 -11.59 10.13 2.20
N VAL A 105 -10.75 9.10 2.05
CA VAL A 105 -11.08 7.84 1.37
C VAL A 105 -11.44 6.72 2.35
N VAL A 106 -10.63 6.52 3.39
CA VAL A 106 -10.76 5.36 4.29
C VAL A 106 -12.14 5.24 4.93
N PRO A 107 -12.83 6.33 5.32
CA PRO A 107 -14.18 6.23 5.87
C PRO A 107 -15.24 5.63 4.93
N TYR A 108 -14.98 5.58 3.62
CA TYR A 108 -15.87 5.00 2.61
C TYR A 108 -15.53 3.56 2.23
N LEU A 109 -14.43 3.03 2.73
CA LEU A 109 -14.09 1.62 2.59
C LEU A 109 -14.75 0.79 3.70
N PRO A 110 -15.12 -0.49 3.45
CA PRO A 110 -15.71 -1.36 4.46
C PRO A 110 -14.78 -1.54 5.67
N GLN A 111 -15.28 -1.19 6.85
CA GLN A 111 -14.52 -1.22 8.10
C GLN A 111 -14.30 -2.63 8.68
N ASP A 112 -15.03 -3.62 8.18
CA ASP A 112 -14.90 -5.04 8.52
C ASP A 112 -13.97 -5.80 7.57
N LYS A 113 -13.32 -5.10 6.64
CA LYS A 113 -12.37 -5.65 5.67
C LYS A 113 -11.01 -4.97 5.81
N PRO A 114 -9.92 -5.71 5.58
CA PRO A 114 -8.57 -5.14 5.66
C PRO A 114 -8.34 -4.06 4.61
N THR A 115 -7.67 -2.98 5.02
CA THR A 115 -7.26 -1.88 4.15
C THR A 115 -5.73 -1.84 4.00
N TYR A 116 -5.27 -1.78 2.76
CA TYR A 116 -3.86 -1.83 2.39
C TYR A 116 -3.41 -0.53 1.73
N LEU A 117 -2.40 0.16 2.29
CA LEU A 117 -1.76 1.32 1.68
C LEU A 117 -0.51 0.90 0.90
N MET A 118 -0.58 1.00 -0.42
CA MET A 118 0.45 0.50 -1.33
C MET A 118 1.67 1.42 -1.40
N GLY A 119 2.87 0.84 -1.33
CA GLY A 119 4.13 1.55 -1.56
C GLY A 119 4.60 2.47 -0.42
N VAL A 120 3.99 2.41 0.75
CA VAL A 120 4.26 3.24 1.92
C VAL A 120 4.72 2.36 3.11
N GLY A 121 5.72 2.68 3.93
CA GLY A 121 6.47 3.91 3.89
C GLY A 121 7.57 4.01 4.96
N THR A 122 7.83 5.24 5.38
CA THR A 122 8.69 5.50 6.53
C THR A 122 8.00 5.09 7.83
N PRO A 123 8.73 4.93 8.96
CA PRO A 123 8.10 4.65 10.25
C PRO A 123 6.99 5.64 10.62
N ALA A 124 7.18 6.93 10.36
CA ALA A 124 6.17 7.95 10.59
C ALA A 124 4.92 7.76 9.69
N ASN A 125 5.12 7.46 8.41
CA ASN A 125 4.00 7.21 7.49
C ASN A 125 3.18 5.99 7.90
N ILE A 126 3.83 4.95 8.45
CA ILE A 126 3.14 3.75 8.94
C ILE A 126 2.26 4.11 10.13
N LEU A 127 2.78 4.84 11.12
CA LEU A 127 2.00 5.29 12.28
C LEU A 127 0.81 6.15 11.87
N GLU A 128 1.03 7.13 10.99
CA GLU A 128 -0.03 7.99 10.45
C GLU A 128 -1.07 7.20 9.64
N GLY A 129 -0.63 6.16 8.93
CA GLY A 129 -1.53 5.27 8.21
C GLY A 129 -2.39 4.41 9.14
N VAL A 130 -1.77 3.81 10.18
CA VAL A 130 -2.50 3.01 11.19
C VAL A 130 -3.54 3.86 11.93
N ASP A 131 -3.19 5.09 12.31
CA ASP A 131 -4.13 6.04 12.94
C ASP A 131 -5.36 6.34 12.07
N ARG A 132 -5.21 6.22 10.74
CA ARG A 132 -6.29 6.39 9.74
C ARG A 132 -7.00 5.11 9.32
N GLY A 133 -6.67 3.98 9.96
CA GLY A 133 -7.35 2.69 9.70
C GLY A 133 -6.72 1.86 8.58
N ILE A 134 -5.43 2.00 8.33
CA ILE A 134 -4.69 1.12 7.41
C ILE A 134 -4.13 -0.08 8.17
N ASP A 135 -4.29 -1.29 7.61
CA ASP A 135 -3.88 -2.56 8.21
C ASP A 135 -2.59 -3.12 7.60
N PHE A 136 -2.38 -2.89 6.30
CA PHE A 136 -1.26 -3.46 5.54
C PHE A 136 -0.44 -2.38 4.83
N PHE A 137 0.87 -2.63 4.78
CA PHE A 137 1.83 -1.76 4.11
C PHE A 137 2.88 -2.59 3.37
N ASP A 138 3.38 -2.07 2.27
CA ASP A 138 4.63 -2.52 1.66
C ASP A 138 5.49 -1.33 1.31
N CYS A 139 6.80 -1.47 1.34
CA CYS A 139 7.68 -0.40 0.91
C CYS A 139 9.08 -0.90 0.56
N VAL A 140 9.65 -0.36 -0.50
CA VAL A 140 11.06 -0.58 -0.84
C VAL A 140 12.02 0.24 0.05
N TYR A 141 11.50 1.19 0.81
CA TYR A 141 12.29 2.15 1.58
C TYR A 141 13.25 1.48 2.59
N PRO A 142 12.84 0.49 3.41
CA PRO A 142 13.75 -0.16 4.35
C PRO A 142 14.94 -0.83 3.67
N SER A 143 14.69 -1.65 2.63
CA SER A 143 15.75 -2.35 1.92
C SER A 143 16.63 -1.41 1.10
N ARG A 144 16.06 -0.33 0.54
CA ARG A 144 16.82 0.72 -0.14
C ARG A 144 17.75 1.43 0.84
N ASN A 145 17.26 1.84 2.00
CA ASN A 145 18.05 2.48 3.05
C ASN A 145 19.14 1.54 3.57
N GLY A 146 18.83 0.27 3.83
CA GLY A 146 19.81 -0.73 4.25
C GLY A 146 20.99 -0.85 3.30
N ARG A 147 20.73 -0.88 1.97
CA ARG A 147 21.82 -0.87 0.96
C ARG A 147 22.71 0.39 0.99
N HIS A 148 22.23 1.49 1.55
CA HIS A 148 22.96 2.73 1.72
C HIS A 148 23.45 2.94 3.17
N GLY A 149 23.47 1.86 3.96
CA GLY A 149 23.95 1.89 5.34
C GLY A 149 23.04 2.66 6.31
N HIS A 150 21.80 2.95 5.93
CA HIS A 150 20.87 3.61 6.83
C HIS A 150 20.01 2.60 7.58
N VAL A 151 19.94 2.74 8.90
CA VAL A 151 19.08 1.94 9.79
C VAL A 151 18.24 2.86 10.68
N TYR A 152 17.11 2.36 11.14
CA TYR A 152 16.28 3.01 12.15
C TYR A 152 16.44 2.29 13.48
N THR A 153 16.64 3.05 14.54
CA THR A 153 16.76 2.58 15.93
C THR A 153 15.72 3.29 16.80
N ASN A 154 15.57 2.87 18.05
CA ASN A 154 14.73 3.57 19.03
C ASN A 154 15.22 5.01 19.31
N HIS A 155 16.44 5.34 18.93
CA HIS A 155 17.05 6.66 19.09
C HIS A 155 17.08 7.49 17.80
N GLY A 156 16.47 6.99 16.73
CA GLY A 156 16.36 7.65 15.45
C GLY A 156 17.16 6.98 14.32
N LYS A 157 17.31 7.71 13.22
CA LYS A 157 17.99 7.22 12.02
C LYS A 157 19.51 7.32 12.16
N MET A 158 20.20 6.22 11.85
CA MET A 158 21.67 6.15 11.81
C MET A 158 22.15 5.87 10.39
N ASN A 159 23.33 6.43 10.03
CA ASN A 159 24.05 6.06 8.83
C ASN A 159 25.33 5.31 9.24
N MET A 160 25.34 4.00 8.99
CA MET A 160 26.44 3.11 9.38
C MET A 160 27.74 3.38 8.61
N PHE A 161 27.68 4.10 7.49
CA PHE A 161 28.88 4.51 6.72
C PHE A 161 29.58 5.75 7.30
N ASN A 162 29.06 6.35 8.38
CA ASN A 162 29.75 7.44 9.04
C ASN A 162 31.05 6.94 9.68
N ALA A 163 32.14 7.68 9.52
CA ALA A 163 33.47 7.33 10.03
C ALA A 163 33.51 6.98 11.53
N LYS A 164 32.62 7.56 12.33
CA LYS A 164 32.52 7.25 13.77
C LYS A 164 32.14 5.79 14.08
N TYR A 165 31.60 5.05 13.11
CA TYR A 165 31.23 3.65 13.25
C TYR A 165 32.22 2.67 12.62
N GLU A 166 33.26 3.16 11.93
CA GLU A 166 34.22 2.34 11.18
C GLU A 166 34.91 1.26 12.04
N LEU A 167 35.22 1.60 13.27
CA LEU A 167 35.87 0.71 14.25
C LEU A 167 34.95 0.36 15.44
N ASP A 168 33.65 0.64 15.35
CA ASP A 168 32.72 0.38 16.43
C ASP A 168 32.25 -1.09 16.36
N SER A 169 32.65 -1.89 17.35
CA SER A 169 32.30 -3.32 17.46
C SER A 169 31.04 -3.58 18.31
N ARG A 170 30.40 -2.53 18.79
CA ARG A 170 29.17 -2.66 19.59
C ARG A 170 27.98 -3.00 18.70
N PRO A 171 26.93 -3.65 19.25
CA PRO A 171 25.65 -3.80 18.55
C PRO A 171 25.11 -2.44 18.08
N ILE A 172 24.35 -2.43 16.98
CA ILE A 172 23.67 -1.20 16.53
C ILE A 172 22.77 -0.66 17.64
N GLU A 173 22.12 -1.56 18.37
CA GLU A 173 21.26 -1.23 19.52
C GLU A 173 21.38 -2.35 20.55
N GLU A 174 21.85 -2.03 21.76
CA GLU A 174 22.23 -3.02 22.77
C GLU A 174 21.06 -3.88 23.24
N ASP A 175 19.87 -3.28 23.38
CA ASP A 175 18.66 -3.96 23.85
C ASP A 175 17.85 -4.62 22.72
N CYS A 176 18.35 -4.59 21.49
CA CYS A 176 17.66 -5.18 20.32
C CYS A 176 18.11 -6.62 20.07
N GLY A 177 17.16 -7.54 20.06
CA GLY A 177 17.40 -8.96 19.78
C GLY A 177 17.41 -9.36 18.31
N CYS A 178 17.27 -8.43 17.36
CA CYS A 178 17.21 -8.76 15.94
C CYS A 178 18.58 -9.19 15.37
N PRO A 179 18.61 -9.98 14.27
CA PRO A 179 19.87 -10.46 13.70
C PRO A 179 20.81 -9.34 13.20
N ALA A 180 20.29 -8.15 12.89
CA ALA A 180 21.11 -7.04 12.42
C ALA A 180 21.85 -6.31 13.57
N CYS A 181 21.36 -6.41 14.81
CA CYS A 181 21.98 -5.80 16.00
C CYS A 181 22.95 -6.74 16.71
N ARG A 182 22.89 -8.05 16.43
CA ARG A 182 23.78 -9.10 16.96
C ARG A 182 24.92 -9.38 16.00
#